data_c7347173885a91e8c252884ba11be36f
#
_entry.id   c7347173885a91e8c252884ba11be36f
#
_cell.length_a   1.000
_cell.length_b   1.000
_cell.length_c   1.000
_cell.angle_alpha   90.00
_cell.angle_beta   90.00
_cell.angle_gamma   90.00
#
_symmetry.space_group_name_H-M   'P 1'
#
loop_
_entity.id
_entity.type
_entity.pdbx_description
1 polymer ?
#
loop_
_entity_poly.entity_id
_entity_poly.type
_entity_poly.pdbx_seq_one_letter_code
_entity_poly.pdbx_strand_id
1 'polypeptide(L)'
;MDFDQGYIRVYESKGHKDRIVQMACDVCLLCRNYDNKMQLIIPGREWFFPGLDSTKHINKCSVDGKFDYFWKQTQFASTVDKKPTVHCLRHTFVINKMNQWMKEERPLQVMLPYLSRYLGHISIANTWYYYHVVAGAFDIVSKHNLALTDIIPEVIPYEN
;
A
#
# COMPACT_ATOMS: atom_id res chain seq x y z
N MET A 1 -11.82 -1.82 -15.01
CA MET A 1 -10.77 -0.79 -15.07
C MET A 1 -11.17 0.23 -16.11
N ASP A 2 -10.84 1.48 -15.87
CA ASP A 2 -11.05 2.57 -16.81
C ASP A 2 -9.66 3.10 -17.20
N PHE A 3 -9.24 2.80 -18.42
CA PHE A 3 -7.90 3.15 -18.89
C PHE A 3 -7.80 4.59 -19.38
N ASP A 4 -8.92 5.23 -19.72
CA ASP A 4 -8.92 6.60 -20.22
C ASP A 4 -8.87 7.58 -19.05
N GLN A 5 -9.54 7.23 -17.98
CA GLN A 5 -9.49 8.00 -16.72
C GLN A 5 -8.38 7.51 -15.77
N GLY A 6 -7.71 6.40 -16.08
CA GLY A 6 -6.58 5.88 -15.30
C GLY A 6 -6.93 5.36 -13.91
N TYR A 7 -8.10 4.73 -13.71
CA TYR A 7 -8.47 4.21 -12.40
C TYR A 7 -9.04 2.78 -12.42
N ILE A 8 -9.01 2.16 -11.25
CA ILE A 8 -9.65 0.87 -10.97
C ILE A 8 -10.81 1.11 -10.01
N ARG A 9 -12.00 0.61 -10.34
CA ARG A 9 -13.09 0.48 -9.36
C ARG A 9 -12.96 -0.86 -8.65
N VAL A 10 -12.92 -0.83 -7.34
CA VAL A 10 -12.92 -2.01 -6.48
C VAL A 10 -14.28 -2.08 -5.81
N TYR A 11 -15.02 -3.14 -6.13
CA TYR A 11 -16.36 -3.38 -5.59
C TYR A 11 -16.27 -4.31 -4.39
N GLU A 12 -17.20 -4.15 -3.44
CA GLU A 12 -17.40 -5.03 -2.29
C GLU A 12 -16.10 -5.43 -1.57
N SER A 13 -15.20 -4.46 -1.40
CA SER A 13 -13.96 -4.70 -0.68
C SER A 13 -14.22 -4.97 0.81
N LYS A 14 -13.18 -5.29 1.58
CA LYS A 14 -13.30 -5.54 3.02
C LYS A 14 -14.12 -4.44 3.71
N GLY A 15 -15.26 -4.82 4.30
CA GLY A 15 -16.23 -3.90 4.90
C GLY A 15 -17.32 -3.41 3.94
N HIS A 16 -17.56 -4.13 2.83
CA HIS A 16 -18.61 -3.84 1.83
C HIS A 16 -18.55 -2.40 1.29
N LYS A 17 -17.33 -1.89 1.08
CA LYS A 17 -17.13 -0.54 0.58
C LYS A 17 -16.50 -0.56 -0.80
N ASP A 18 -17.13 0.17 -1.70
CA ASP A 18 -16.57 0.46 -3.02
C ASP A 18 -15.54 1.59 -2.91
N ARG A 19 -14.53 1.51 -3.76
CA ARG A 19 -13.54 2.59 -3.88
C ARG A 19 -12.97 2.68 -5.28
N ILE A 20 -12.51 3.86 -5.60
CA ILE A 20 -11.73 4.15 -6.79
C ILE A 20 -10.26 4.22 -6.36
N VAL A 21 -9.41 3.52 -7.12
CA VAL A 21 -7.96 3.52 -6.94
C VAL A 21 -7.33 4.07 -8.21
N GLN A 22 -6.70 5.22 -8.11
CA GLN A 22 -5.98 5.84 -9.22
C GLN A 22 -4.73 5.02 -9.53
N MET A 23 -4.50 4.73 -10.81
CA MET A 23 -3.30 4.08 -11.29
C MET A 23 -2.24 5.11 -11.67
N ALA A 24 -0.97 4.79 -11.46
CA ALA A 24 0.12 5.53 -12.09
C ALA A 24 0.11 5.29 -13.61
N CYS A 25 0.61 6.24 -14.39
CA CYS A 25 0.53 6.19 -15.86
C CYS A 25 1.20 4.95 -16.45
N ASP A 26 2.35 4.55 -15.91
CA ASP A 26 3.08 3.35 -16.33
C ASP A 26 2.31 2.07 -16.02
N VAL A 27 1.67 1.99 -14.85
CA VAL A 27 0.80 0.86 -14.48
C VAL A 27 -0.44 0.80 -15.38
N CYS A 28 -1.05 1.96 -15.66
CA CYS A 28 -2.19 2.04 -16.57
C CYS A 28 -1.83 1.52 -17.96
N LEU A 29 -0.68 1.94 -18.52
CA LEU A 29 -0.18 1.48 -19.81
C LEU A 29 0.11 -0.02 -19.81
N LEU A 30 0.75 -0.52 -18.76
CA LEU A 30 1.03 -1.95 -18.60
C LEU A 30 -0.26 -2.78 -18.57
N CYS A 31 -1.26 -2.34 -17.81
CA CYS A 31 -2.56 -3.00 -17.74
C CYS A 31 -3.31 -2.95 -19.07
N ARG A 32 -3.27 -1.84 -19.79
CA ARG A 32 -3.87 -1.71 -21.13
C ARG A 32 -3.20 -2.66 -22.13
N ASN A 33 -1.88 -2.74 -22.12
CA ASN A 33 -1.14 -3.67 -22.98
C ASN A 33 -1.45 -5.13 -22.67
N TYR A 34 -1.57 -5.45 -21.38
CA TYR A 34 -2.02 -6.78 -20.95
C TYR A 34 -3.44 -7.08 -21.44
N ASP A 35 -4.36 -6.13 -21.25
CA ASP A 35 -5.75 -6.27 -21.68
C ASP A 35 -5.87 -6.56 -23.16
N ASN A 36 -5.20 -5.79 -24.00
CA ASN A 36 -5.17 -5.95 -25.44
C ASN A 36 -4.67 -7.35 -25.85
N LYS A 37 -3.58 -7.84 -25.22
CA LYS A 37 -3.07 -9.19 -25.48
C LYS A 37 -4.04 -10.28 -25.04
N MET A 38 -4.61 -10.13 -23.86
CA MET A 38 -5.56 -11.11 -23.32
C MET A 38 -6.87 -11.15 -24.10
N GLN A 39 -7.29 -10.03 -24.70
CA GLN A 39 -8.47 -9.98 -25.56
C GLN A 39 -8.30 -10.82 -26.84
N LEU A 40 -7.06 -10.96 -27.33
CA LEU A 40 -6.75 -11.84 -28.46
C LEU A 40 -6.74 -13.33 -28.06
N ILE A 41 -6.37 -13.65 -26.82
CA ILE A 41 -6.22 -15.03 -26.32
C ILE A 41 -7.55 -15.55 -25.77
N ILE A 42 -8.26 -14.74 -24.99
CA ILE A 42 -9.54 -15.08 -24.35
C ILE A 42 -10.52 -13.93 -24.59
N PRO A 43 -11.15 -13.86 -25.76
CA PRO A 43 -12.13 -12.83 -26.09
C PRO A 43 -13.33 -12.87 -25.13
N GLY A 44 -13.78 -11.69 -24.68
CA GLY A 44 -14.96 -11.59 -23.83
C GLY A 44 -14.80 -12.16 -22.41
N ARG A 45 -13.58 -12.31 -21.91
CA ARG A 45 -13.33 -12.80 -20.55
C ARG A 45 -14.02 -11.92 -19.51
N GLU A 46 -14.55 -12.55 -18.49
CA GLU A 46 -15.18 -11.88 -17.35
C GLU A 46 -14.13 -11.22 -16.41
N TRP A 47 -13.04 -11.95 -16.16
CA TRP A 47 -12.02 -11.55 -15.20
C TRP A 47 -10.83 -10.86 -15.88
N PHE A 48 -10.40 -9.74 -15.36
CA PHE A 48 -9.21 -9.07 -15.88
C PHE A 48 -7.98 -9.97 -15.80
N PHE A 49 -7.79 -10.64 -14.66
CA PHE A 49 -6.79 -11.68 -14.48
C PHE A 49 -7.48 -13.05 -14.38
N PRO A 50 -7.68 -13.75 -15.47
CA PRO A 50 -8.28 -15.08 -15.44
C PRO A 50 -7.33 -16.10 -14.79
N GLY A 51 -7.90 -17.13 -14.19
CA GLY A 51 -7.18 -18.29 -13.68
C GLY A 51 -6.80 -19.26 -14.79
N LEU A 52 -6.33 -20.45 -14.41
CA LEU A 52 -6.14 -21.57 -15.35
C LEU A 52 -7.48 -21.99 -15.98
N ASP A 53 -8.54 -22.00 -15.19
CA ASP A 53 -9.92 -22.03 -15.65
C ASP A 53 -10.34 -20.59 -15.93
N SER A 54 -10.55 -20.25 -17.20
CA SER A 54 -10.85 -18.88 -17.62
C SER A 54 -12.18 -18.34 -17.10
N THR A 55 -13.06 -19.22 -16.59
CA THR A 55 -14.32 -18.83 -15.93
C THR A 55 -14.12 -18.32 -14.50
N LYS A 56 -12.90 -18.42 -13.97
CA LYS A 56 -12.55 -18.00 -12.62
C LYS A 56 -11.38 -17.01 -12.64
N HIS A 57 -11.36 -16.15 -11.65
CA HIS A 57 -10.21 -15.26 -11.45
C HIS A 57 -8.96 -16.03 -10.99
N ILE A 58 -7.78 -15.43 -11.19
CA ILE A 58 -6.52 -15.94 -10.62
C ILE A 58 -6.66 -16.07 -9.09
N ASN A 59 -6.20 -17.19 -8.53
CA ASN A 59 -6.25 -17.41 -7.10
C ASN A 59 -5.01 -16.81 -6.38
N LYS A 60 -5.14 -16.61 -5.08
CA LYS A 60 -4.07 -16.05 -4.25
C LYS A 60 -2.79 -16.89 -4.28
N CYS A 61 -2.92 -18.23 -4.23
CA CYS A 61 -1.76 -19.12 -4.24
C CYS A 61 -0.94 -18.98 -5.54
N SER A 62 -1.61 -18.78 -6.67
CA SER A 62 -0.93 -18.55 -7.95
C SER A 62 -0.15 -17.23 -7.95
N VAL A 63 -0.71 -16.17 -7.36
CA VAL A 63 -0.03 -14.88 -7.23
C VAL A 63 1.18 -14.99 -6.29
N ASP A 64 1.00 -15.61 -5.12
CA ASP A 64 2.07 -15.82 -4.16
C ASP A 64 3.19 -16.69 -4.74
N GLY A 65 2.83 -17.75 -5.47
CA GLY A 65 3.79 -18.64 -6.12
C GLY A 65 4.62 -17.94 -7.22
N LYS A 66 3.98 -17.06 -8.00
CA LYS A 66 4.69 -16.24 -9.01
C LYS A 66 5.58 -15.20 -8.35
N PHE A 67 5.14 -14.58 -7.28
CA PHE A 67 5.97 -13.67 -6.51
C PHE A 67 7.22 -14.38 -5.97
N ASP A 68 7.07 -15.57 -5.40
CA ASP A 68 8.17 -16.40 -4.91
C ASP A 68 9.16 -16.76 -6.02
N TYR A 69 8.64 -17.13 -7.18
CA TYR A 69 9.47 -17.47 -8.33
C TYR A 69 10.36 -16.29 -8.75
N PHE A 70 9.78 -15.08 -8.91
CA PHE A 70 10.57 -13.91 -9.26
C PHE A 70 11.46 -13.43 -8.14
N TRP A 71 11.02 -13.49 -6.88
CA TRP A 71 11.83 -13.13 -5.73
C TRP A 71 13.14 -13.92 -5.68
N LYS A 72 13.06 -15.24 -5.87
CA LYS A 72 14.25 -16.14 -5.86
C LYS A 72 15.27 -15.81 -6.93
N GLN A 73 14.90 -15.08 -7.98
CA GLN A 73 15.81 -14.66 -9.05
C GLN A 73 16.50 -13.32 -8.75
N THR A 74 16.10 -12.63 -7.69
CA THR A 74 16.76 -11.39 -7.29
C THR A 74 18.03 -11.67 -6.49
N GLN A 75 19.01 -10.76 -6.59
CA GLN A 75 20.22 -10.80 -5.77
C GLN A 75 19.94 -10.69 -4.26
N PHE A 76 18.76 -10.21 -3.86
CA PHE A 76 18.38 -10.03 -2.46
C PHE A 76 17.85 -11.30 -1.81
N ALA A 77 17.54 -12.34 -2.58
CA ALA A 77 16.94 -13.56 -2.05
C ALA A 77 17.83 -14.27 -1.02
N SER A 78 19.16 -14.15 -1.16
CA SER A 78 20.14 -14.73 -0.25
C SER A 78 20.55 -13.82 0.91
N THR A 79 20.09 -12.56 0.94
CA THR A 79 20.54 -11.55 1.91
C THR A 79 19.54 -11.31 3.05
N VAL A 80 18.37 -11.93 3.00
CA VAL A 80 17.31 -11.75 3.99
C VAL A 80 16.98 -13.05 4.71
N ASP A 81 16.85 -12.99 6.03
CA ASP A 81 16.49 -14.14 6.85
C ASP A 81 15.03 -14.58 6.63
N LYS A 82 14.17 -13.62 6.35
CA LYS A 82 12.74 -13.87 6.17
C LYS A 82 12.28 -13.42 4.79
N LYS A 83 11.79 -14.38 4.01
CA LYS A 83 11.23 -14.11 2.69
C LYS A 83 10.07 -13.11 2.77
N PRO A 84 10.06 -12.07 1.93
CA PRO A 84 8.93 -11.17 1.82
C PRO A 84 7.73 -11.86 1.18
N THR A 85 6.56 -11.28 1.41
CA THR A 85 5.30 -11.70 0.79
C THR A 85 4.79 -10.60 -0.15
N VAL A 86 3.83 -10.92 -1.01
CA VAL A 86 3.15 -9.91 -1.84
C VAL A 86 2.63 -8.74 -0.99
N HIS A 87 2.20 -9.00 0.24
CA HIS A 87 1.71 -7.96 1.14
C HIS A 87 2.81 -6.97 1.57
N CYS A 88 4.07 -7.38 1.56
CA CYS A 88 5.21 -6.49 1.85
C CYS A 88 5.34 -5.37 0.82
N LEU A 89 4.93 -5.58 -0.44
CA LEU A 89 4.89 -4.52 -1.45
C LEU A 89 3.96 -3.38 -1.02
N ARG A 90 2.83 -3.72 -0.41
CA ARG A 90 1.90 -2.73 0.13
C ARG A 90 2.52 -1.98 1.32
N HIS A 91 3.20 -2.68 2.22
CA HIS A 91 3.92 -2.03 3.32
C HIS A 91 4.98 -1.04 2.81
N THR A 92 5.79 -1.48 1.85
CA THR A 92 6.83 -0.64 1.23
C THR A 92 6.22 0.59 0.56
N PHE A 93 5.12 0.43 -0.17
CA PHE A 93 4.41 1.56 -0.79
C PHE A 93 3.97 2.60 0.26
N VAL A 94 3.36 2.15 1.36
CA VAL A 94 2.88 3.05 2.43
C VAL A 94 4.03 3.80 3.06
N ILE A 95 5.10 3.09 3.44
CA ILE A 95 6.28 3.69 4.08
C ILE A 95 6.94 4.69 3.14
N ASN A 96 7.16 4.33 1.88
CA ASN A 96 7.76 5.22 0.89
C ASN A 96 6.92 6.47 0.66
N LYS A 97 5.59 6.32 0.63
CA LYS A 97 4.68 7.46 0.45
C LYS A 97 4.69 8.41 1.64
N MET A 98 4.70 7.87 2.85
CA MET A 98 4.81 8.67 4.06
C MET A 98 6.16 9.38 4.14
N ASN A 99 7.27 8.68 3.86
CA ASN A 99 8.61 9.28 3.79
C ASN A 99 8.69 10.40 2.75
N GLN A 100 8.06 10.22 1.59
CA GLN A 100 7.99 11.26 0.56
C GLN A 100 7.27 12.50 1.08
N TRP A 101 6.10 12.35 1.70
CA TRP A 101 5.35 13.48 2.25
C TRP A 101 6.10 14.21 3.35
N MET A 102 6.84 13.48 4.17
CA MET A 102 7.67 14.09 5.21
C MET A 102 8.80 14.92 4.61
N LYS A 103 9.47 14.41 3.56
CA LYS A 103 10.50 15.17 2.82
C LYS A 103 9.92 16.40 2.12
N GLU A 104 8.67 16.33 1.67
CA GLU A 104 7.94 17.44 1.04
C GLU A 104 7.28 18.37 2.08
N GLU A 105 7.55 18.15 3.38
CA GLU A 105 6.97 18.92 4.51
C GLU A 105 5.43 18.95 4.50
N ARG A 106 4.80 17.93 3.90
CA ARG A 106 3.34 17.82 3.90
C ARG A 106 2.83 17.33 5.25
N PRO A 107 1.75 17.91 5.79
CA PRO A 107 1.22 17.52 7.07
C PRO A 107 0.61 16.10 6.98
N LEU A 108 1.29 15.11 7.59
CA LEU A 108 0.87 13.71 7.56
C LEU A 108 -0.55 13.51 8.08
N GLN A 109 -0.96 14.26 9.09
CA GLN A 109 -2.30 14.19 9.67
C GLN A 109 -3.40 14.46 8.63
N VAL A 110 -3.13 15.37 7.69
CA VAL A 110 -4.05 15.70 6.58
C VAL A 110 -3.99 14.63 5.49
N MET A 111 -2.81 14.06 5.24
CA MET A 111 -2.60 13.12 4.12
C MET A 111 -3.00 11.68 4.46
N LEU A 112 -2.91 11.27 5.72
CA LEU A 112 -3.21 9.90 6.15
C LEU A 112 -4.65 9.43 5.88
N PRO A 113 -5.71 10.25 6.03
CA PRO A 113 -7.07 9.86 5.65
C PRO A 113 -7.19 9.46 4.18
N TYR A 114 -6.53 10.19 3.27
CA TYR A 114 -6.52 9.88 1.85
C TYR A 114 -5.80 8.56 1.56
N LEU A 115 -4.64 8.34 2.21
CA LEU A 115 -3.91 7.08 2.10
C LEU A 115 -4.71 5.91 2.66
N SER A 116 -5.36 6.09 3.79
CA SER A 116 -6.23 5.08 4.41
C SER A 116 -7.36 4.67 3.46
N ARG A 117 -8.02 5.65 2.83
CA ARG A 117 -9.08 5.42 1.86
C ARG A 117 -8.56 4.72 0.60
N TYR A 118 -7.42 5.15 0.06
CA TYR A 118 -6.75 4.52 -1.08
C TYR A 118 -6.45 3.05 -0.81
N LEU A 119 -5.91 2.75 0.37
CA LEU A 119 -5.60 1.40 0.82
C LEU A 119 -6.85 0.56 1.13
N GLY A 120 -8.00 1.18 1.35
CA GLY A 120 -9.24 0.52 1.76
C GLY A 120 -9.18 0.03 3.21
N HIS A 121 -8.52 0.76 4.09
CA HIS A 121 -8.57 0.48 5.52
C HIS A 121 -9.94 0.88 6.11
N ILE A 122 -10.47 0.04 7.00
CA ILE A 122 -11.73 0.31 7.70
C ILE A 122 -11.55 1.47 8.68
N SER A 123 -10.38 1.52 9.33
CA SER A 123 -10.01 2.57 10.28
C SER A 123 -8.70 3.22 9.89
N ILE A 124 -8.60 4.51 10.11
CA ILE A 124 -7.37 5.28 9.92
C ILE A 124 -6.24 4.78 10.85
N ALA A 125 -6.59 4.21 12.01
CA ALA A 125 -5.64 3.61 12.94
C ALA A 125 -4.76 2.54 12.27
N ASN A 126 -5.32 1.78 11.30
CA ASN A 126 -4.56 0.80 10.53
C ASN A 126 -3.48 1.45 9.64
N THR A 127 -3.64 2.73 9.31
CA THR A 127 -2.63 3.49 8.56
C THR A 127 -1.64 4.14 9.51
N TRP A 128 -2.09 4.60 10.69
CA TRP A 128 -1.21 5.12 11.73
C TRP A 128 -0.19 4.10 12.23
N TYR A 129 -0.52 2.80 12.18
CA TYR A 129 0.43 1.74 12.50
C TYR A 129 1.77 1.88 11.76
N TYR A 130 1.74 2.33 10.51
CA TYR A 130 2.96 2.52 9.71
C TYR A 130 3.81 3.70 10.17
N TYR A 131 3.25 4.61 10.93
CA TYR A 131 3.98 5.79 11.42
C TYR A 131 5.17 5.40 12.28
N HIS A 132 5.05 4.32 13.06
CA HIS A 132 6.13 3.82 13.90
C HIS A 132 7.29 3.19 13.11
N VAL A 133 7.06 2.88 11.84
CA VAL A 133 8.04 2.21 10.97
C VAL A 133 8.73 3.21 10.05
N VAL A 134 8.25 4.46 9.99
CA VAL A 134 8.79 5.50 9.12
C VAL A 134 10.05 6.10 9.75
N ALA A 135 11.18 5.99 9.05
CA ALA A 135 12.42 6.61 9.47
C ALA A 135 12.24 8.15 9.53
N GLY A 136 12.59 8.76 10.67
CA GLY A 136 12.43 10.20 10.89
C GLY A 136 11.08 10.65 11.43
N ALA A 137 10.08 9.76 11.56
CA ALA A 137 8.84 10.10 12.25
C ALA A 137 9.11 10.54 13.70
N PHE A 138 10.08 9.90 14.35
CA PHE A 138 10.50 10.22 15.71
C PHE A 138 11.08 11.63 15.81
N ASP A 139 11.89 12.07 14.85
CA ASP A 139 12.50 13.40 14.83
C ASP A 139 11.45 14.51 14.64
N ILE A 140 10.40 14.22 13.84
CA ILE A 140 9.30 15.18 13.63
C ILE A 140 8.41 15.26 14.86
N VAL A 141 8.12 14.12 15.49
CA VAL A 141 7.35 14.09 16.75
C VAL A 141 8.13 14.78 17.87
N SER A 142 9.43 14.53 17.97
CA SER A 142 10.26 15.18 18.99
C SER A 142 10.36 16.70 18.79
N LYS A 143 10.48 17.17 17.54
CA LYS A 143 10.46 18.62 17.23
C LYS A 143 9.10 19.26 17.52
N HIS A 144 7.99 18.55 17.32
CA HIS A 144 6.67 19.05 17.67
C HIS A 144 6.37 18.91 19.17
N ASN A 145 6.91 17.87 19.83
CA ASN A 145 6.76 17.70 21.27
C ASN A 145 7.63 18.65 22.08
N LEU A 146 8.73 19.18 21.52
CA LEU A 146 9.47 20.28 22.18
C LEU A 146 8.60 21.53 22.36
N ALA A 147 7.56 21.71 21.53
CA ALA A 147 6.55 22.74 21.74
C ALA A 147 5.48 22.34 22.78
N LEU A 148 5.43 21.08 23.20
CA LEU A 148 4.50 20.54 24.20
C LEU A 148 5.16 20.29 25.56
N THR A 149 6.48 20.36 25.67
CA THR A 149 7.20 20.20 26.94
C THR A 149 6.86 21.28 27.97
N ASP A 150 6.38 22.44 27.53
CA ASP A 150 5.86 23.48 28.41
C ASP A 150 4.46 23.18 28.99
N ILE A 151 3.81 22.09 28.52
CA ILE A 151 2.43 21.73 28.94
C ILE A 151 2.41 20.51 29.85
N ILE A 152 3.51 19.74 29.93
CA ILE A 152 3.62 18.59 30.83
C ILE A 152 4.11 19.11 32.19
N PRO A 153 3.30 19.05 33.27
CA PRO A 153 3.77 19.42 34.60
C PRO A 153 4.93 18.49 34.99
N GLU A 154 6.00 19.07 35.54
CA GLU A 154 7.07 18.28 36.13
C GLU A 154 6.49 17.33 37.18
N VAL A 155 6.77 16.04 37.02
CA VAL A 155 6.42 15.04 38.01
C VAL A 155 7.34 15.26 39.20
N ILE A 156 6.80 15.86 40.25
CA ILE A 156 7.52 16.01 41.52
C ILE A 156 7.74 14.61 42.09
N PRO A 157 9.00 14.15 42.29
CA PRO A 157 9.26 12.86 42.92
C PRO A 157 8.63 12.84 44.32
N TYR A 158 7.83 11.81 44.61
CA TYR A 158 7.40 11.56 45.96
C TYR A 158 8.63 11.21 46.81
N GLU A 159 9.01 12.10 47.69
CA GLU A 159 9.96 11.80 48.79
C GLU A 159 9.22 10.88 49.77
N ASN A 160 9.81 9.66 50.01
CA ASN A 160 9.41 8.74 51.07
C ASN A 160 9.95 9.20 52.42
#